data_3f8a80a0a4870de40c321db33ecbe809
#
_entry.id   3f8a80a0a4870de40c321db33ecbe809
#
_cell.length_a   1.000
_cell.length_b   1.000
_cell.length_c   1.000
_cell.angle_alpha   90.00
_cell.angle_beta   90.00
_cell.angle_gamma   90.00
#
_symmetry.space_group_name_H-M   'P 1'
#
loop_
_entity.id
_entity.type
_entity.pdbx_description
1 polymer ?
#
loop_
_entity_poly.entity_id
_entity_poly.type
_entity_poly.pdbx_seq_one_letter_code
_entity_poly.pdbx_strand_id
1 'polypeptide(L)'
;MPTTDLTTPSIRYFNFNGHQVRVFTDEKGTPWFIGKDVAEALGYANTRDALNKHVDDDDKNTVAIRDGIGNPNKTVINESGVYSLAMSSQLPAAKEFKRWVTSEVLPSIRQTGSYHT
;
A
#
# COMPACT_ATOMS: atom_id res chain seq x y z
N MET A 1 25.58 -11.32 -2.98
CA MET A 1 25.07 -11.00 -2.87
C MET A 1 24.15 -10.96 -2.24
N PRO A 2 23.76 -10.79 -1.83
CA PRO A 2 22.91 -10.80 -1.17
C PRO A 2 21.80 -10.53 -1.42
N THR A 3 21.45 -10.42 -1.72
CA THR A 3 20.49 -10.32 -2.25
C THR A 3 19.42 -10.82 -1.68
N THR A 4 19.46 -11.63 -1.31
CA THR A 4 18.60 -12.27 -0.74
C THR A 4 17.65 -11.57 0.00
N ASP A 5 17.93 -10.88 0.77
CA ASP A 5 17.15 -10.24 1.50
C ASP A 5 16.28 -9.42 0.84
N LEU A 6 16.43 -9.26 -0.26
CA LEU A 6 15.61 -8.51 -1.03
C LEU A 6 14.25 -9.03 -1.12
N THR A 7 14.04 -10.26 -0.82
CA THR A 7 12.73 -10.83 -0.94
C THR A 7 11.81 -10.39 0.17
N THR A 8 12.32 -9.71 1.19
CA THR A 8 11.48 -9.26 2.29
C THR A 8 11.76 -7.80 2.55
N PRO A 9 11.04 -6.91 1.88
CA PRO A 9 11.27 -5.50 2.07
C PRO A 9 10.93 -5.05 3.48
N SER A 10 11.51 -3.95 3.88
CA SER A 10 11.22 -3.37 5.18
C SER A 10 9.83 -2.79 5.14
N ILE A 11 8.95 -3.32 5.94
CA ILE A 11 7.56 -2.91 5.95
C ILE A 11 7.30 -1.98 7.12
N ARG A 12 6.63 -0.87 6.81
CA ARG A 12 6.18 0.07 7.83
C ARG A 12 4.70 -0.16 8.04
N TYR A 13 4.27 -0.08 9.27
CA TYR A 13 2.90 -0.35 9.65
C TYR A 13 2.23 0.94 10.09
N PHE A 14 1.12 1.26 9.47
CA PHE A 14 0.34 2.44 9.80
C PHE A 14 -1.06 2.01 10.20
N ASN A 15 -1.74 2.82 10.98
CA ASN A 15 -3.09 2.50 11.40
C ASN A 15 -4.05 3.59 10.95
N PHE A 16 -5.11 3.20 10.24
CA PHE A 16 -6.14 4.11 9.81
C PHE A 16 -7.48 3.60 10.35
N ASN A 17 -8.01 4.28 11.35
CA ASN A 17 -9.32 3.92 11.93
C ASN A 17 -9.41 2.45 12.32
N GLY A 18 -8.34 1.92 12.91
CA GLY A 18 -8.32 0.53 13.31
C GLY A 18 -7.88 -0.46 12.25
N HIS A 19 -7.64 0.01 11.04
CA HIS A 19 -7.17 -0.86 9.97
C HIS A 19 -5.67 -0.71 9.82
N GLN A 20 -4.96 -1.80 9.84
CA GLN A 20 -3.51 -1.76 9.65
C GLN A 20 -3.23 -1.67 8.15
N VAL A 21 -2.40 -0.73 7.78
CA VAL A 21 -2.01 -0.53 6.38
C VAL A 21 -0.50 -0.68 6.30
N ARG A 22 -0.04 -1.66 5.56
CA ARG A 22 1.39 -1.95 5.41
C ARG A 22 1.91 -1.28 4.16
N VAL A 23 3.06 -0.64 4.29
CA VAL A 23 3.67 0.13 3.21
C VAL A 23 5.16 -0.13 3.21
N PHE A 24 5.75 -0.20 2.03
CA PHE A 24 7.21 -0.27 1.92
C PHE A 24 7.65 0.58 0.73
N THR A 25 8.94 0.91 0.69
CA THR A 25 9.49 1.63 -0.47
C THR A 25 10.44 0.69 -1.20
N ASP A 26 10.47 0.82 -2.51
CA ASP A 26 11.37 0.00 -3.31
C ASP A 26 12.73 0.70 -3.43
N GLU A 27 13.61 0.14 -4.24
CA GLU A 27 14.96 0.67 -4.39
C GLU A 27 14.98 2.09 -4.90
N LYS A 28 13.95 2.47 -5.62
CA LYS A 28 13.88 3.80 -6.20
C LYS A 28 13.20 4.79 -5.28
N GLY A 29 12.79 4.34 -4.10
CA GLY A 29 12.07 5.19 -3.17
C GLY A 29 10.59 5.30 -3.45
N THR A 30 10.06 4.48 -4.35
CA THR A 30 8.63 4.50 -4.65
C THR A 30 7.86 3.79 -3.55
N PRO A 31 6.84 4.42 -2.98
CA PRO A 31 6.04 3.74 -1.95
C PRO A 31 5.07 2.75 -2.58
N TRP A 32 4.96 1.60 -1.96
CA TRP A 32 4.03 0.55 -2.37
C TRP A 32 3.19 0.14 -1.18
N PHE A 33 1.89 0.05 -1.39
CA PHE A 33 0.94 -0.28 -0.34
C PHE A 33 0.40 -1.68 -0.57
N ILE A 34 0.21 -2.44 0.50
CA ILE A 34 -0.44 -3.75 0.36
C ILE A 34 -1.88 -3.49 -0.07
N GLY A 35 -2.22 -3.96 -1.26
CA GLY A 35 -3.52 -3.64 -1.85
C GLY A 35 -4.70 -4.08 -1.00
N LYS A 36 -4.61 -5.27 -0.41
CA LYS A 36 -5.68 -5.78 0.43
C LYS A 36 -5.93 -4.86 1.63
N ASP A 37 -4.86 -4.37 2.24
CA ASP A 37 -5.00 -3.50 3.40
C ASP A 37 -5.73 -2.21 3.04
N VAL A 38 -5.36 -1.64 1.91
CA VAL A 38 -5.98 -0.39 1.44
C VAL A 38 -7.46 -0.63 1.13
N ALA A 39 -7.74 -1.70 0.41
CA ALA A 39 -9.12 -1.99 0.04
C ALA A 39 -9.99 -2.24 1.26
N GLU A 40 -9.46 -2.93 2.27
CA GLU A 40 -10.20 -3.16 3.51
C GLU A 40 -10.45 -1.86 4.24
N ALA A 41 -9.44 -1.01 4.32
CA ALA A 41 -9.59 0.28 4.99
C ALA A 41 -10.61 1.16 4.30
N LEU A 42 -10.77 0.98 2.99
CA LEU A 42 -11.74 1.74 2.21
C LEU A 42 -13.11 1.07 2.16
N GLY A 43 -13.28 -0.04 2.86
CA GLY A 43 -14.59 -0.65 3.00
C GLY A 43 -15.03 -1.61 1.93
N TYR A 44 -14.12 -2.04 1.07
CA TYR A 44 -14.48 -3.00 0.03
C TYR A 44 -14.64 -4.39 0.64
N ALA A 45 -15.76 -5.02 0.38
CA ALA A 45 -16.00 -6.36 0.89
C ALA A 45 -15.14 -7.40 0.19
N ASN A 46 -14.97 -7.26 -1.11
CA ASN A 46 -14.15 -8.18 -1.88
C ASN A 46 -12.92 -7.41 -2.37
N THR A 47 -11.83 -7.55 -1.63
CA THR A 47 -10.65 -6.74 -1.92
C THR A 47 -10.00 -7.10 -3.25
N ARG A 48 -9.99 -8.39 -3.59
CA ARG A 48 -9.39 -8.82 -4.85
C ARG A 48 -10.14 -8.23 -6.03
N ASP A 49 -11.47 -8.28 -5.96
CA ASP A 49 -12.31 -7.74 -7.02
C ASP A 49 -12.12 -6.23 -7.15
N ALA A 50 -12.04 -5.55 -6.03
CA ALA A 50 -11.83 -4.11 -6.04
C ALA A 50 -10.50 -3.74 -6.71
N LEU A 51 -9.44 -4.49 -6.38
CA LEU A 51 -8.14 -4.24 -7.00
C LEU A 51 -8.17 -4.48 -8.49
N ASN A 52 -8.87 -5.53 -8.92
CA ASN A 52 -8.94 -5.84 -10.34
C ASN A 52 -9.78 -4.83 -11.12
N LYS A 53 -10.81 -4.29 -10.50
CA LYS A 53 -11.70 -3.37 -11.20
C LYS A 53 -11.22 -1.94 -11.20
N HIS A 54 -10.59 -1.51 -10.12
CA HIS A 54 -10.35 -0.10 -9.93
C HIS A 54 -8.89 0.34 -10.01
N VAL A 55 -7.97 -0.61 -10.10
CA VAL A 55 -6.54 -0.28 -10.15
C VAL A 55 -5.96 -0.79 -11.46
N ASP A 56 -5.33 0.09 -12.22
CA ASP A 56 -4.70 -0.31 -13.48
C ASP A 56 -3.55 -1.25 -13.23
N ASP A 57 -3.28 -2.12 -14.18
CA ASP A 57 -2.17 -3.05 -14.09
C ASP A 57 -0.84 -2.32 -13.91
N ASP A 58 -0.71 -1.14 -14.48
CA ASP A 58 0.51 -0.36 -14.35
C ASP A 58 0.73 0.14 -12.93
N ASP A 59 -0.32 0.16 -12.12
CA ASP A 59 -0.25 0.64 -10.75
C ASP A 59 -0.19 -0.50 -9.75
N LYS A 60 -0.12 -1.73 -10.23
CA LYS A 60 -0.07 -2.92 -9.37
C LYS A 60 1.20 -3.70 -9.61
N ASN A 61 1.60 -4.44 -8.60
CA ASN A 61 2.71 -5.36 -8.73
C ASN A 61 2.49 -6.49 -7.74
N THR A 62 3.27 -7.54 -7.84
CA THR A 62 3.19 -8.65 -6.91
C THR A 62 4.55 -8.82 -6.27
N VAL A 63 4.58 -8.87 -4.96
CA VAL A 63 5.83 -9.06 -4.22
C VAL A 63 5.66 -10.20 -3.24
N ALA A 64 6.76 -10.84 -2.89
CA ALA A 64 6.75 -11.91 -1.92
C ALA A 64 7.03 -11.31 -0.54
N ILE A 65 6.09 -11.49 0.38
CA ILE A 65 6.24 -11.04 1.75
C ILE A 65 6.06 -12.26 2.64
N ARG A 66 7.13 -12.69 3.26
CA ARG A 66 7.12 -13.92 4.05
C ARG A 66 6.86 -13.62 5.50
N ASP A 67 5.64 -13.23 5.80
CA ASP A 67 5.27 -12.89 7.17
C ASP A 67 4.47 -14.01 7.84
N GLY A 68 4.29 -15.14 7.16
CA GLY A 68 3.56 -16.25 7.74
C GLY A 68 2.06 -16.09 7.71
N ILE A 69 1.56 -15.03 7.09
CA ILE A 69 0.13 -14.76 7.05
C ILE A 69 -0.37 -14.94 5.63
N GLY A 70 -1.15 -15.98 5.41
CA GLY A 70 -1.74 -16.23 4.11
C GLY A 70 -0.72 -16.46 3.02
N ASN A 71 -1.09 -16.14 1.80
CA ASN A 71 -0.24 -16.32 0.64
C ASN A 71 0.92 -15.34 0.70
N PRO A 72 2.17 -15.80 0.56
CA PRO A 72 3.31 -14.88 0.59
C PRO A 72 3.31 -13.93 -0.61
N ASN A 73 2.69 -14.29 -1.72
CA ASN A 73 2.64 -13.40 -2.87
C ASN A 73 1.53 -12.40 -2.67
N LYS A 74 1.88 -11.15 -2.46
CA LYS A 74 0.92 -10.09 -2.15
C LYS A 74 0.85 -9.10 -3.29
N THR A 75 -0.37 -8.67 -3.62
CA THR A 75 -0.57 -7.60 -4.58
C THR A 75 -0.30 -6.28 -3.87
N VAL A 76 0.54 -5.46 -4.48
CA VAL A 76 0.84 -4.13 -3.95
C VAL A 76 0.45 -3.10 -4.98
N ILE A 77 0.10 -1.91 -4.52
CA ILE A 77 -0.30 -0.82 -5.39
C ILE A 77 0.49 0.42 -5.05
N ASN A 78 0.71 1.25 -6.05
CA ASN A 78 1.44 2.50 -5.84
C ASN A 78 0.47 3.60 -5.42
N GLU A 79 0.97 4.82 -5.28
CA GLU A 79 0.15 5.94 -4.84
C GLU A 79 -1.04 6.17 -5.77
N SER A 80 -0.81 6.09 -7.06
CA SER A 80 -1.89 6.26 -8.05
C SER A 80 -2.98 5.21 -7.84
N GLY A 81 -2.58 3.98 -7.57
CA GLY A 81 -3.55 2.91 -7.32
C GLY A 81 -4.36 3.14 -6.06
N VAL A 82 -3.72 3.69 -5.03
CA VAL A 82 -4.42 4.03 -3.80
C VAL A 82 -5.52 5.06 -4.09
N TYR A 83 -5.19 6.08 -4.86
CA TYR A 83 -6.17 7.12 -5.17
C TYR A 83 -7.30 6.60 -6.06
N SER A 84 -6.99 5.70 -6.97
CA SER A 84 -8.02 5.09 -7.80
C SER A 84 -9.02 4.32 -6.96
N LEU A 85 -8.52 3.55 -5.99
CA LEU A 85 -9.40 2.83 -5.09
C LEU A 85 -10.23 3.78 -4.24
N ALA A 86 -9.61 4.84 -3.74
CA ALA A 86 -10.31 5.79 -2.89
C ALA A 86 -11.41 6.52 -3.66
N MET A 87 -11.13 6.87 -4.91
CA MET A 87 -12.11 7.56 -5.72
C MET A 87 -13.33 6.71 -6.02
N SER A 88 -13.14 5.40 -6.09
CA SER A 88 -14.24 4.48 -6.40
C SER A 88 -14.99 4.03 -5.16
N SER A 89 -14.49 4.37 -3.98
CA SER A 89 -15.13 3.96 -2.73
C SER A 89 -16.35 4.84 -2.45
N GLN A 90 -17.40 4.20 -1.95
CA GLN A 90 -18.63 4.93 -1.59
C GLN A 90 -18.59 5.41 -0.14
N LEU A 91 -17.58 5.04 0.62
CA LEU A 91 -17.55 5.39 2.03
C LEU A 91 -17.08 6.81 2.26
N PRO A 92 -17.65 7.51 3.24
CA PRO A 92 -17.16 8.85 3.59
C PRO A 92 -15.70 8.83 4.01
N ALA A 93 -15.25 7.72 4.58
CA ALA A 93 -13.87 7.61 5.04
C ALA A 93 -12.85 7.63 3.91
N ALA A 94 -13.29 7.46 2.67
CA ALA A 94 -12.36 7.46 1.54
C ALA A 94 -11.63 8.80 1.40
N LYS A 95 -12.35 9.90 1.62
CA LYS A 95 -11.74 11.21 1.55
C LYS A 95 -10.73 11.40 2.67
N GLU A 96 -11.06 10.92 3.86
CA GLU A 96 -10.16 10.98 4.99
C GLU A 96 -8.94 10.11 4.75
N PHE A 97 -9.14 8.97 4.11
CA PHE A 97 -8.04 8.07 3.81
C PHE A 97 -7.04 8.73 2.87
N LYS A 98 -7.52 9.40 1.83
CA LYS A 98 -6.64 10.10 0.91
C LYS A 98 -5.84 11.18 1.65
N ARG A 99 -6.50 11.94 2.50
CA ARG A 99 -5.84 12.97 3.26
C ARG A 99 -4.79 12.39 4.21
N TRP A 100 -5.14 11.27 4.83
CA TRP A 100 -4.23 10.59 5.74
C TRP A 100 -2.96 10.11 5.02
N VAL A 101 -3.14 9.54 3.83
CA VAL A 101 -2.01 9.07 3.04
C VAL A 101 -1.08 10.24 2.69
N THR A 102 -1.65 11.36 2.25
CA THR A 102 -0.83 12.48 1.82
C THR A 102 -0.23 13.27 2.98
N SER A 103 -0.92 13.32 4.12
CA SER A 103 -0.44 14.14 5.23
C SER A 103 0.38 13.38 6.26
N GLU A 104 0.23 12.06 6.34
CA GLU A 104 0.97 11.28 7.32
C GLU A 104 1.83 10.18 6.75
N VAL A 105 1.28 9.35 5.89
CA VAL A 105 2.01 8.19 5.40
C VAL A 105 3.16 8.59 4.49
N LEU A 106 2.86 9.36 3.46
CA LEU A 106 3.89 9.73 2.49
C LEU A 106 4.96 10.64 3.08
N PRO A 107 4.62 11.66 3.89
CA PRO A 107 5.67 12.46 4.51
C PRO A 107 6.56 11.63 5.44
N SER A 108 5.98 10.68 6.17
CA SER A 108 6.74 9.83 7.06
C SER A 108 7.77 9.01 6.29
N ILE A 109 7.36 8.46 5.16
CA ILE A 109 8.24 7.67 4.32
C ILE A 109 9.31 8.55 3.69
N ARG A 110 8.95 9.72 3.20
CA ARG A 110 9.89 10.61 2.55
C ARG A 110 10.94 11.10 3.52
N GLN A 111 10.56 11.35 4.77
CA GLN A 111 11.52 11.82 5.75
C GLN A 111 12.60 10.80 5.99
N THR A 112 12.25 9.53 6.00
CA THR A 112 13.25 8.52 6.27
C THR A 112 14.01 8.11 5.03
N GLY A 113 13.42 8.27 3.90
CA GLY A 113 14.04 7.78 2.67
C GLY A 113 14.75 8.81 1.90
N SER A 114 14.28 10.01 1.90
CA SER A 114 14.86 10.89 1.03
C SER A 114 15.70 11.86 1.66
N TYR A 115 15.89 11.93 2.62
CA TYR A 115 16.52 12.80 3.11
C TYR A 115 17.76 12.86 2.88
N HIS A 116 18.37 12.40 2.73
CA HIS A 116 19.55 12.46 2.49
C HIS A 116 19.82 12.90 1.39
N THR A 117 19.47 13.41 0.99
CA THR A 117 19.71 13.76 -0.14
C THR A 117 20.49 14.01 -0.33
#